data_057468ed7fc74f2c1a4f15fb7a6382f2
#
_entry.id   057468ed7fc74f2c1a4f15fb7a6382f2
#
_cell.length_a   1.000
_cell.length_b   1.000
_cell.length_c   1.000
_cell.angle_alpha   90.00
_cell.angle_beta   90.00
_cell.angle_gamma   90.00
#
_symmetry.space_group_name_H-M   'P 1'
#
loop_
_entity.id
_entity.type
_entity.pdbx_description
1 polymer ?
#
loop_
_entity_poly.entity_id
_entity_poly.type
_entity_poly.pdbx_seq_one_letter_code
_entity_poly.pdbx_strand_id
1 'polypeptide(L)'
;MDAVATLDKRHADSSPETPCARIGMIIPSVNSMTEPQFNRFAPAGLAVHVTRARVAGEWKRPLPVMADEIAASAKLLSDVAPDLIVFHCTDTSMTQGPQGEGRILDIVKDATGIEAVATSRLVLEALQALACASSSCSVPTRAIKP
;
A
#
# COMPACT_ATOMS: atom_id res chain seq x y z
N MET A 1 -6.75 15.38 10.88
CA MET A 1 -5.43 15.95 11.15
C MET A 1 -4.68 15.25 12.30
N ASP A 2 -5.25 14.21 12.92
CA ASP A 2 -4.72 13.64 14.17
C ASP A 2 -4.04 12.26 14.06
N ALA A 3 -4.10 11.60 12.93
CA ALA A 3 -3.50 10.26 12.78
C ALA A 3 -1.96 10.28 12.82
N VAL A 4 -1.34 11.27 12.20
CA VAL A 4 0.14 11.41 12.16
C VAL A 4 0.68 11.84 13.53
N ALA A 5 -0.03 12.73 14.22
CA ALA A 5 0.34 13.18 15.57
C ALA A 5 0.20 12.06 16.63
N THR A 6 -0.70 11.10 16.40
CA THR A 6 -0.91 9.96 17.29
C THR A 6 0.18 8.88 17.13
N LEU A 7 0.75 8.75 15.93
CA LEU A 7 1.90 7.87 15.68
C LEU A 7 3.16 8.35 16.41
N ASP A 8 3.40 9.66 16.39
CA ASP A 8 4.62 10.24 16.98
C ASP A 8 4.71 10.03 18.51
N LYS A 9 3.59 10.06 19.22
CA LYS A 9 3.54 9.81 20.67
C LYS A 9 3.73 8.36 21.09
N ARG A 10 3.41 7.39 20.22
CA ARG A 10 3.60 5.96 20.49
C ARG A 10 5.02 5.48 20.28
N HIS A 11 5.83 6.23 19.54
CA HIS A 11 7.22 5.86 19.27
C HIS A 11 8.19 6.09 20.45
N ALA A 12 7.79 6.86 21.45
CA ALA A 12 8.68 7.24 22.56
C ALA A 12 8.89 6.13 23.61
N ASP A 13 8.06 5.08 23.60
CA ASP A 13 8.04 4.08 24.70
C ASP A 13 8.06 2.62 24.24
N SER A 14 8.33 2.34 22.96
CA SER A 14 8.37 0.98 22.44
C SER A 14 9.75 0.36 22.64
N SER A 15 9.79 -0.76 23.36
CA SER A 15 10.96 -1.63 23.34
C SER A 15 11.22 -2.07 21.88
N PRO A 16 12.47 -2.23 21.44
CA PRO A 16 12.78 -2.67 20.08
C PRO A 16 12.19 -4.04 19.70
N GLU A 17 11.65 -4.77 20.66
CA GLU A 17 11.09 -6.12 20.49
C GLU A 17 9.58 -6.13 20.19
N THR A 18 8.85 -5.04 20.46
CA THR A 18 7.40 -4.99 20.23
C THR A 18 7.04 -3.82 19.33
N PRO A 19 6.56 -4.07 18.10
CA PRO A 19 6.15 -3.00 17.20
C PRO A 19 4.90 -2.27 17.74
N CYS A 20 4.87 -0.96 17.60
CA CYS A 20 3.71 -0.12 17.93
C CYS A 20 2.57 -0.26 16.91
N ALA A 21 2.92 -0.58 15.67
CA ALA A 21 1.99 -0.79 14.58
C ALA A 21 2.52 -1.84 13.60
N ARG A 22 1.60 -2.58 12.99
CA ARG A 22 1.88 -3.57 11.95
C ARG A 22 1.16 -3.21 10.68
N ILE A 23 1.89 -3.17 9.57
CA ILE A 23 1.30 -2.99 8.24
C ILE A 23 1.52 -4.27 7.44
N GLY A 24 0.44 -4.83 6.91
CA GLY A 24 0.49 -5.86 5.89
C GLY A 24 0.59 -5.20 4.50
N MET A 25 1.48 -5.68 3.63
CA MET A 25 1.61 -5.18 2.26
C MET A 25 1.46 -6.30 1.25
N ILE A 26 0.51 -6.14 0.33
CA ILE A 26 0.40 -6.98 -0.87
C ILE A 26 1.15 -6.28 -1.99
N ILE A 27 2.29 -6.81 -2.39
CA ILE A 27 3.11 -6.24 -3.47
C ILE A 27 3.11 -7.13 -4.71
N PRO A 28 3.35 -6.59 -5.92
CA PRO A 28 3.57 -7.41 -7.11
C PRO A 28 4.74 -8.37 -6.92
N SER A 29 4.61 -9.60 -7.41
CA SER A 29 5.67 -10.61 -7.30
C SER A 29 7.01 -10.17 -7.88
N VAL A 30 6.99 -9.28 -8.87
CA VAL A 30 8.18 -8.71 -9.54
C VAL A 30 8.78 -7.51 -8.80
N ASN A 31 8.14 -7.00 -7.75
CA ASN A 31 8.63 -5.83 -7.01
C ASN A 31 9.82 -6.22 -6.12
N SER A 32 10.97 -5.61 -6.35
CA SER A 32 12.21 -5.85 -5.61
C SER A 32 12.66 -4.65 -4.76
N MET A 33 11.89 -3.54 -4.78
CA MET A 33 12.31 -2.28 -4.17
C MET A 33 11.58 -1.94 -2.87
N THR A 34 10.36 -2.41 -2.69
CA THR A 34 9.53 -2.00 -1.55
C THR A 34 10.16 -2.40 -0.21
N GLU A 35 10.56 -3.64 -0.05
CA GLU A 35 11.15 -4.13 1.21
C GLU A 35 12.45 -3.40 1.58
N PRO A 36 13.45 -3.23 0.69
CA PRO A 36 14.63 -2.44 0.98
C PRO A 36 14.33 -0.99 1.34
N GLN A 37 13.32 -0.38 0.70
CA GLN A 37 12.92 1.00 0.99
C GLN A 37 12.27 1.12 2.36
N PHE A 38 11.35 0.20 2.71
CA PHE A 38 10.76 0.19 4.04
C PHE A 38 11.78 -0.06 5.12
N ASN A 39 12.70 -1.02 4.93
CA ASN A 39 13.77 -1.29 5.89
C ASN A 39 14.68 -0.07 6.13
N ARG A 40 14.82 0.79 5.12
CA ARG A 40 15.65 1.98 5.21
C ARG A 40 14.93 3.19 5.81
N PHE A 41 13.65 3.38 5.51
CA PHE A 41 12.92 4.63 5.74
C PHE A 41 11.73 4.50 6.70
N ALA A 42 11.32 3.28 7.05
CA ALA A 42 10.22 3.11 8.00
C ALA A 42 10.60 3.69 9.37
N PRO A 43 9.67 4.37 10.03
CA PRO A 43 9.92 4.85 11.39
C PRO A 43 10.12 3.70 12.36
N ALA A 44 10.85 3.95 13.44
CA ALA A 44 11.03 2.98 14.51
C ALA A 44 9.67 2.56 15.09
N GLY A 45 9.52 1.28 15.43
CA GLY A 45 8.29 0.73 15.98
C GLY A 45 7.23 0.35 14.93
N LEU A 46 7.46 0.56 13.63
CA LEU A 46 6.62 0.07 12.55
C LEU A 46 7.14 -1.27 12.04
N ALA A 47 6.33 -2.33 12.18
CA ALA A 47 6.60 -3.61 11.52
C ALA A 47 5.87 -3.68 10.19
N VAL A 48 6.58 -4.07 9.14
CA VAL A 48 6.02 -4.26 7.80
C VAL A 48 6.12 -5.73 7.42
N HIS A 49 4.96 -6.35 7.19
CA HIS A 49 4.84 -7.73 6.76
C HIS A 49 4.45 -7.77 5.28
N VAL A 50 5.19 -8.48 4.46
CA VAL A 50 5.02 -8.45 3.01
C VAL A 50 4.57 -9.82 2.49
N THR A 51 3.54 -9.81 1.64
CA THR A 51 3.19 -10.93 0.78
C THR A 51 3.25 -10.50 -0.68
N ARG A 52 3.37 -11.46 -1.59
CA ARG A 52 3.51 -11.21 -3.02
C ARG A 52 2.35 -11.80 -3.77
N ALA A 53 1.80 -11.03 -4.74
CA ALA A 53 0.76 -11.49 -5.64
C ALA A 53 1.19 -11.29 -7.10
N ARG A 54 0.73 -12.17 -7.98
CA ARG A 54 0.99 -12.11 -9.43
C ARG A 54 -0.02 -11.21 -10.12
N VAL A 55 0.09 -9.91 -9.88
CA VAL A 55 -0.90 -8.89 -10.31
C VAL A 55 -0.35 -7.82 -11.26
N ALA A 56 0.93 -7.91 -11.64
CA ALA A 56 1.57 -6.92 -12.51
C ALA A 56 2.49 -7.55 -13.55
N GLY A 57 2.91 -6.77 -14.54
CA GLY A 57 3.76 -7.21 -15.64
C GLY A 57 3.08 -8.29 -16.47
N GLU A 58 3.79 -9.36 -16.78
CA GLU A 58 3.25 -10.50 -17.54
C GLU A 58 2.10 -11.24 -16.84
N TRP A 59 1.98 -11.09 -15.54
CA TRP A 59 0.93 -11.68 -14.70
C TRP A 59 -0.33 -10.83 -14.59
N LYS A 60 -0.33 -9.63 -15.17
CA LYS A 60 -1.49 -8.73 -15.13
C LYS A 60 -2.66 -9.35 -15.90
N ARG A 61 -3.79 -9.47 -15.23
CA ARG A 61 -5.03 -10.02 -15.75
C ARG A 61 -6.21 -9.10 -15.37
N PRO A 62 -7.39 -9.27 -15.97
CA PRO A 62 -8.60 -8.62 -15.48
C PRO A 62 -8.84 -8.93 -14.01
N LEU A 63 -9.36 -7.95 -13.26
CA LEU A 63 -9.55 -8.07 -11.81
C LEU A 63 -10.28 -9.35 -11.37
N PRO A 64 -11.35 -9.84 -12.05
CA PRO A 64 -12.02 -11.06 -11.64
C PRO A 64 -11.10 -12.30 -11.63
N VAL A 65 -10.08 -12.31 -12.49
CA VAL A 65 -9.10 -13.42 -12.56
C VAL A 65 -8.05 -13.31 -11.45
N MET A 66 -7.73 -12.08 -11.01
CA MET A 66 -6.75 -11.83 -9.94
C MET A 66 -7.37 -11.87 -8.54
N ALA A 67 -8.69 -11.87 -8.43
CA ALA A 67 -9.39 -11.74 -7.15
C ALA A 67 -8.98 -12.80 -6.13
N ASP A 68 -8.92 -14.07 -6.56
CA ASP A 68 -8.53 -15.19 -5.68
C ASP A 68 -7.07 -15.07 -5.19
N GLU A 69 -6.17 -14.63 -6.07
CA GLU A 69 -4.75 -14.39 -5.73
C GLU A 69 -4.61 -13.26 -4.70
N ILE A 70 -5.36 -12.17 -4.88
CA ILE A 70 -5.38 -11.04 -3.94
C ILE A 70 -5.95 -11.49 -2.59
N ALA A 71 -7.08 -12.20 -2.60
CA ALA A 71 -7.71 -12.71 -1.38
C ALA A 71 -6.80 -13.69 -0.62
N ALA A 72 -6.16 -14.62 -1.32
CA ALA A 72 -5.22 -15.56 -0.74
C ALA A 72 -4.02 -14.84 -0.11
N SER A 73 -3.46 -13.85 -0.82
CA SER A 73 -2.36 -13.02 -0.31
C SER A 73 -2.76 -12.24 0.95
N ALA A 74 -3.98 -11.69 0.98
CA ALA A 74 -4.51 -10.98 2.13
C ALA A 74 -4.69 -11.91 3.34
N LYS A 75 -5.19 -13.12 3.15
CA LYS A 75 -5.34 -14.12 4.21
C LYS A 75 -4.01 -14.48 4.87
N LEU A 76 -2.94 -14.65 4.09
CA LEU A 76 -1.61 -14.89 4.65
C LEU A 76 -1.14 -13.73 5.56
N LEU A 77 -1.45 -12.49 5.19
CA LEU A 77 -1.13 -11.33 6.01
C LEU A 77 -1.98 -11.27 7.28
N SER A 78 -3.22 -11.74 7.24
CA SER A 78 -4.10 -11.68 8.42
C SER A 78 -3.59 -12.50 9.60
N ASP A 79 -2.75 -13.52 9.37
CA ASP A 79 -2.16 -14.36 10.42
C ASP A 79 -1.24 -13.59 11.38
N VAL A 80 -0.65 -12.48 10.93
CA VAL A 80 0.17 -11.60 11.77
C VAL A 80 -0.62 -10.46 12.39
N ALA A 81 -1.95 -10.45 12.22
CA ALA A 81 -2.88 -9.46 12.75
C ALA A 81 -2.40 -8.01 12.50
N PRO A 82 -2.24 -7.57 11.24
CA PRO A 82 -1.83 -6.20 10.94
C PRO A 82 -2.97 -5.21 11.26
N ASP A 83 -2.60 -3.99 11.62
CA ASP A 83 -3.56 -2.90 11.87
C ASP A 83 -4.18 -2.38 10.56
N LEU A 84 -3.48 -2.56 9.43
CA LEU A 84 -3.88 -2.10 8.10
C LEU A 84 -3.24 -2.99 7.04
N ILE A 85 -3.98 -3.26 5.96
CA ILE A 85 -3.41 -3.91 4.77
C ILE A 85 -3.31 -2.89 3.63
N VAL A 86 -2.12 -2.78 3.03
CA VAL A 86 -1.85 -1.91 1.88
C VAL A 86 -1.75 -2.74 0.61
N PHE A 87 -2.63 -2.50 -0.36
CA PHE A 87 -2.46 -3.01 -1.72
C PHE A 87 -1.47 -2.12 -2.46
N HIS A 88 -0.22 -2.57 -2.54
CA HIS A 88 0.89 -1.79 -3.07
C HIS A 88 1.20 -2.14 -4.53
N CYS A 89 0.25 -1.83 -5.40
CA CYS A 89 0.40 -1.93 -6.86
C CYS A 89 -0.33 -0.78 -7.54
N THR A 90 0.36 0.36 -7.73
CA THR A 90 -0.21 1.54 -8.37
C THR A 90 -0.66 1.28 -9.81
N ASP A 91 0.10 0.48 -10.57
CA ASP A 91 -0.26 0.12 -11.94
C ASP A 91 -1.62 -0.61 -12.00
N THR A 92 -1.81 -1.61 -11.14
CA THR A 92 -3.07 -2.35 -11.13
C THR A 92 -4.23 -1.47 -10.65
N SER A 93 -4.10 -0.76 -9.53
CA SER A 93 -5.17 0.07 -9.00
C SER A 93 -5.53 1.23 -9.93
N MET A 94 -4.55 1.92 -10.51
CA MET A 94 -4.81 3.02 -11.47
C MET A 94 -5.45 2.55 -12.77
N THR A 95 -5.01 1.41 -13.31
CA THR A 95 -5.58 0.86 -14.54
C THR A 95 -7.04 0.44 -14.36
N GLN A 96 -7.42 -0.02 -13.18
CA GLN A 96 -8.79 -0.40 -12.86
C GLN A 96 -9.69 0.83 -12.61
N GLY A 97 -9.09 2.01 -12.43
CA GLY A 97 -9.80 3.24 -12.06
C GLY A 97 -10.38 3.18 -10.63
N PRO A 98 -11.06 4.27 -10.18
CA PRO A 98 -11.54 4.37 -8.81
C PRO A 98 -12.49 3.25 -8.38
N GLN A 99 -13.35 2.78 -9.28
CA GLN A 99 -14.28 1.68 -8.99
C GLN A 99 -13.56 0.33 -8.88
N GLY A 100 -12.55 0.10 -9.71
CA GLY A 100 -11.75 -1.11 -9.64
C GLY A 100 -10.83 -1.13 -8.43
N GLU A 101 -10.27 0.01 -8.05
CA GLU A 101 -9.54 0.17 -6.79
C GLU A 101 -10.44 -0.20 -5.60
N GLY A 102 -11.68 0.34 -5.54
CA GLY A 102 -12.64 -0.02 -4.50
C GLY A 102 -12.87 -1.53 -4.41
N ARG A 103 -13.08 -2.21 -5.55
CA ARG A 103 -13.27 -3.67 -5.58
C ARG A 103 -12.05 -4.44 -5.07
N ILE A 104 -10.83 -3.97 -5.35
CA ILE A 104 -9.62 -4.59 -4.81
C ILE A 104 -9.61 -4.51 -3.28
N LEU A 105 -9.96 -3.34 -2.74
CA LEU A 105 -10.02 -3.14 -1.29
C LEU A 105 -11.13 -3.97 -0.64
N ASP A 106 -12.29 -4.07 -1.29
CA ASP A 106 -13.39 -4.94 -0.85
C ASP A 106 -12.96 -6.41 -0.78
N ILE A 107 -12.24 -6.92 -1.81
CA ILE A 107 -11.70 -8.28 -1.82
C ILE A 107 -10.80 -8.53 -0.60
N VAL A 108 -9.92 -7.58 -0.27
CA VAL A 108 -9.03 -7.71 0.90
C VAL A 108 -9.83 -7.69 2.19
N LYS A 109 -10.76 -6.76 2.32
CA LYS A 109 -11.60 -6.60 3.51
C LYS A 109 -12.53 -7.79 3.73
N ASP A 110 -13.16 -8.29 2.68
CA ASP A 110 -14.06 -9.47 2.76
C ASP A 110 -13.27 -10.74 3.13
N ALA A 111 -12.02 -10.84 2.66
CA ALA A 111 -11.18 -12.00 2.95
C ALA A 111 -10.63 -12.01 4.39
N THR A 112 -10.47 -10.84 5.03
CA THR A 112 -9.71 -10.71 6.29
C THR A 112 -10.44 -9.98 7.42
N GLY A 113 -11.43 -9.16 7.11
CA GLY A 113 -12.07 -8.24 8.06
C GLY A 113 -11.19 -7.03 8.43
N ILE A 114 -9.98 -6.91 7.86
CA ILE A 114 -9.02 -5.84 8.16
C ILE A 114 -9.22 -4.70 7.17
N GLU A 115 -9.08 -3.45 7.63
CA GLU A 115 -9.14 -2.29 6.76
C GLU A 115 -8.01 -2.33 5.72
N ALA A 116 -8.33 -1.89 4.50
CA ALA A 116 -7.38 -1.90 3.40
C ALA A 116 -7.32 -0.55 2.70
N VAL A 117 -6.15 -0.22 2.16
CA VAL A 117 -5.93 0.99 1.37
C VAL A 117 -5.02 0.68 0.18
N ALA A 118 -5.20 1.40 -0.92
CA ALA A 118 -4.31 1.30 -2.08
C ALA A 118 -3.25 2.41 -2.06
N THR A 119 -2.04 2.09 -2.48
CA THR A 119 -0.96 3.10 -2.59
C THR A 119 -1.33 4.25 -3.52
N SER A 120 -2.09 4.01 -4.59
CA SER A 120 -2.61 5.04 -5.49
C SER A 120 -3.41 6.11 -4.72
N ARG A 121 -4.27 5.70 -3.81
CA ARG A 121 -5.04 6.61 -2.96
C ARG A 121 -4.14 7.38 -1.98
N LEU A 122 -3.23 6.70 -1.31
CA LEU A 122 -2.28 7.34 -0.38
C LEU A 122 -1.43 8.40 -1.06
N VAL A 123 -1.00 8.16 -2.30
CA VAL A 123 -0.26 9.15 -3.10
C VAL A 123 -1.13 10.38 -3.40
N LEU A 124 -2.39 10.18 -3.80
CA LEU A 124 -3.32 11.28 -4.06
C LEU A 124 -3.59 12.10 -2.79
N GLU A 125 -3.82 11.45 -1.66
CA GLU A 125 -4.04 12.11 -0.37
C GLU A 125 -2.80 12.91 0.09
N ALA A 126 -1.60 12.34 -0.09
CA ALA A 126 -0.36 13.03 0.22
C ALA A 126 -0.17 14.28 -0.65
N LEU A 127 -0.45 14.19 -1.95
CA LEU A 127 -0.39 15.35 -2.85
C LEU A 127 -1.40 16.43 -2.47
N GLN A 128 -2.61 16.04 -2.09
CA GLN A 128 -3.63 16.97 -1.62
C GLN A 128 -3.20 17.67 -0.32
N ALA A 129 -2.64 16.92 0.62
CA ALA A 129 -2.16 17.46 1.90
C ALA A 129 -0.99 18.45 1.73
N LEU A 130 -0.16 18.25 0.70
CA LEU A 130 0.94 19.16 0.37
C LEU A 130 0.47 20.42 -0.36
N ALA A 131 -0.85 20.67 -0.46
CA ALA A 131 -1.46 21.80 -1.17
C ALA A 131 -0.98 21.97 -2.62
N CYS A 132 -0.49 20.91 -3.27
CA CYS A 132 -0.28 20.87 -4.72
C CYS A 132 -1.60 20.91 -5.50
N ALA A 133 -2.71 21.22 -4.82
CA ALA A 133 -4.05 21.36 -5.39
C ALA A 133 -4.28 22.75 -6.01
N SER A 134 -3.39 23.71 -5.89
CA SER A 134 -3.54 24.99 -6.57
C SER A 134 -2.42 25.21 -7.58
N SER A 135 -2.83 25.08 -8.84
CA SER A 135 -2.31 25.78 -10.02
C SER A 135 -0.78 25.92 -10.10
N SER A 136 -0.20 25.15 -11.00
CA SER A 136 1.16 25.25 -11.54
C SER A 136 2.24 24.39 -10.93
N CYS A 137 1.96 23.15 -10.54
CA CYS A 137 3.01 22.15 -10.55
C CYS A 137 3.21 21.68 -12.00
N SER A 138 3.91 22.47 -12.81
CA SER A 138 4.43 22.02 -14.09
C SER A 138 5.49 20.96 -13.80
N VAL A 139 5.09 19.69 -13.81
CA VAL A 139 6.04 18.58 -13.85
C VAL A 139 6.84 18.76 -15.16
N PRO A 140 8.16 18.97 -15.09
CA PRO A 140 8.94 19.01 -16.31
C PRO A 140 8.85 17.63 -16.98
N THR A 141 8.14 17.57 -18.08
CA THR A 141 8.11 16.40 -18.96
C THR A 141 9.52 16.22 -19.51
N ARG A 142 10.30 15.37 -18.86
CA ARG A 142 11.58 14.96 -19.42
C ARG A 142 11.26 14.15 -20.65
N ALA A 143 11.42 14.79 -21.83
CA ALA A 143 11.28 14.11 -23.10
C ALA A 143 12.27 12.93 -23.12
N ILE A 144 11.72 11.72 -23.13
CA ILE A 144 12.47 10.52 -23.45
C ILE A 144 12.77 10.65 -24.95
N LYS A 145 14.02 10.97 -25.28
CA LYS A 145 14.49 10.91 -26.67
C LYS A 145 14.47 9.44 -27.13
N PRO A 146 14.05 9.19 -28.38
CA PRO A 146 14.01 7.88 -28.98
C PRO A 146 15.41 7.24 -29.08
#